data_98b4e0289143090a75bc83c928ba2ff6
#
_entry.id   98b4e0289143090a75bc83c928ba2ff6
#
_cell.length_a   1.000
_cell.length_b   1.000
_cell.length_c   1.000
_cell.angle_alpha   90.00
_cell.angle_beta   90.00
_cell.angle_gamma   90.00
#
_symmetry.space_group_name_H-M   'P 1'
#
loop_
_entity.id
_entity.type
_entity.pdbx_description
1 polymer ?
#
loop_
_entity_poly.entity_id
_entity_poly.type
_entity_poly.pdbx_seq_one_letter_code
_entity_poly.pdbx_strand_id
1 'polypeptide(L)'
;NGTGVPGVVVTDGIDCVLTDQQGQYTLPPNRNVRFIYLSTPSGYLPKTEQTIPLFYQKLNPAKQDIYDFELVRNPQNEINHLFLVQADAQVTSEDDVKAYAKYLQDMKEYIRPYMGKKEVFGIDCGDIVGDTPSLYPSYIDTVSSLEIPIYRAIGNHDMTYGGRTFEYSYRTFESYFGPIYYSLNKGNAHYIVLDNCFYVNRDYQYIGYIDERTFQWLEKDLSY
;
A
#
# COMPACT_ATOMS: atom_id res chain seq x y z
N ASN A 1 23.28 0.16 7.80
CA ASN A 1 24.55 -0.59 7.79
C ASN A 1 24.78 -1.44 6.52
N GLY A 2 23.84 -1.44 5.57
CA GLY A 2 23.99 -2.11 4.29
C GLY A 2 24.09 -3.66 4.36
N THR A 3 23.58 -4.27 5.42
CA THR A 3 23.52 -5.74 5.52
C THR A 3 22.25 -6.23 4.83
N GLY A 4 22.37 -7.15 3.88
CA GLY A 4 21.22 -7.73 3.20
C GLY A 4 20.28 -8.47 4.15
N VAL A 5 18.99 -8.46 3.86
CA VAL A 5 17.96 -9.19 4.60
C VAL A 5 17.54 -10.40 3.77
N PRO A 6 17.83 -11.63 4.20
CA PRO A 6 17.44 -12.83 3.48
C PRO A 6 15.97 -13.17 3.69
N GLY A 7 15.38 -13.90 2.72
CA GLY A 7 14.02 -14.46 2.83
C GLY A 7 12.92 -13.42 2.74
N VAL A 8 13.18 -12.25 2.17
CA VAL A 8 12.16 -11.24 1.88
C VAL A 8 11.51 -11.55 0.54
N VAL A 9 10.20 -11.62 0.49
CA VAL A 9 9.46 -11.75 -0.76
C VAL A 9 9.50 -10.44 -1.53
N VAL A 10 10.00 -10.49 -2.75
CA VAL A 10 10.04 -9.39 -3.70
C VAL A 10 9.19 -9.76 -4.91
N THR A 11 8.37 -8.84 -5.37
CA THR A 11 7.43 -9.07 -6.46
C THR A 11 7.37 -7.89 -7.42
N ASP A 12 6.96 -8.17 -8.65
CA ASP A 12 6.58 -7.16 -9.65
C ASP A 12 5.05 -7.12 -9.89
N GLY A 13 4.29 -7.86 -9.06
CA GLY A 13 2.84 -8.03 -9.19
C GLY A 13 2.43 -9.18 -10.12
N ILE A 14 3.38 -9.98 -10.60
CA ILE A 14 3.17 -11.21 -11.36
C ILE A 14 3.98 -12.34 -10.75
N ASP A 15 5.27 -12.13 -10.59
CA ASP A 15 6.19 -13.09 -10.01
C ASP A 15 6.62 -12.67 -8.61
N CYS A 16 6.84 -13.67 -7.76
CA CYS A 16 7.39 -13.51 -6.42
C CYS A 16 8.70 -14.30 -6.33
N VAL A 17 9.70 -13.73 -5.71
CA VAL A 17 10.99 -14.36 -5.44
C VAL A 17 11.45 -14.04 -4.03
N LEU A 18 12.29 -14.87 -3.44
CA LEU A 18 12.93 -14.60 -2.16
C LEU A 18 14.32 -13.96 -2.36
N THR A 19 14.66 -13.05 -1.47
CA THR A 19 16.04 -12.59 -1.35
C THR A 19 16.92 -13.73 -0.83
N ASP A 20 18.15 -13.81 -1.35
CA ASP A 20 19.19 -14.76 -0.93
C ASP A 20 19.84 -14.38 0.41
N GLN A 21 20.89 -15.12 0.83
CA GLN A 21 21.62 -14.87 2.07
C GLN A 21 22.31 -13.50 2.12
N GLN A 22 22.52 -12.86 0.99
CA GLN A 22 23.10 -11.54 0.82
C GLN A 22 22.04 -10.45 0.66
N GLY A 23 20.74 -10.83 0.70
CA GLY A 23 19.61 -9.92 0.47
C GLY A 23 19.43 -9.55 -1.01
N GLN A 24 20.00 -10.32 -1.93
CA GLN A 24 19.87 -10.09 -3.37
C GLN A 24 18.70 -10.87 -3.96
N TYR A 25 18.11 -10.34 -5.01
CA TYR A 25 17.01 -10.98 -5.73
C TYR A 25 17.13 -10.74 -7.24
N THR A 26 16.48 -11.60 -8.01
CA THR A 26 16.34 -11.44 -9.46
C THR A 26 14.92 -11.83 -9.86
N LEU A 27 14.19 -10.89 -10.43
CA LEU A 27 12.87 -11.13 -11.02
C LEU A 27 12.99 -11.39 -12.51
N PRO A 28 12.17 -12.27 -13.10
CA PRO A 28 12.11 -12.44 -14.54
C PRO A 28 11.60 -11.15 -15.20
N PRO A 29 12.02 -10.84 -16.45
CA PRO A 29 11.57 -9.65 -17.13
C PRO A 29 10.10 -9.81 -17.55
N ASN A 30 9.22 -9.05 -16.93
CA ASN A 30 7.81 -9.01 -17.26
C ASN A 30 7.43 -7.72 -17.98
N ARG A 31 6.49 -7.81 -18.94
CA ARG A 31 5.90 -6.66 -19.60
C ARG A 31 4.66 -6.20 -18.83
N ASN A 32 4.34 -4.92 -18.95
CA ASN A 32 3.16 -4.30 -18.34
C ASN A 32 3.16 -4.31 -16.80
N VAL A 33 4.35 -4.42 -16.19
CA VAL A 33 4.54 -4.18 -14.77
C VAL A 33 5.04 -2.76 -14.55
N ARG A 34 4.68 -2.17 -13.43
CA ARG A 34 4.97 -0.75 -13.14
C ARG A 34 5.74 -0.54 -11.86
N PHE A 35 5.71 -1.52 -10.99
CA PHE A 35 6.36 -1.47 -9.68
C PHE A 35 7.18 -2.74 -9.45
N ILE A 36 8.20 -2.59 -8.62
CA ILE A 36 8.78 -3.67 -7.83
C ILE A 36 8.48 -3.34 -6.38
N TYR A 37 8.07 -4.33 -5.60
CA TYR A 37 7.70 -4.11 -4.21
C TYR A 37 7.94 -5.33 -3.33
N LEU A 38 7.97 -5.09 -2.02
CA LEU A 38 8.20 -6.11 -1.01
C LEU A 38 6.88 -6.54 -0.36
N SER A 39 6.74 -7.83 -0.05
CA SER A 39 5.99 -8.22 1.13
C SER A 39 6.84 -7.88 2.35
N THR A 40 6.51 -6.77 3.03
CA THR A 40 7.34 -6.28 4.13
C THR A 40 7.48 -7.36 5.21
N PRO A 41 8.70 -7.83 5.52
CA PRO A 41 8.87 -8.93 6.46
C PRO A 41 8.62 -8.49 7.90
N SER A 42 8.11 -9.39 8.74
CA SER A 42 7.96 -9.15 10.18
C SER A 42 9.31 -8.78 10.82
N GLY A 43 9.29 -7.87 11.77
CA GLY A 43 10.47 -7.34 12.44
C GLY A 43 11.19 -6.22 11.68
N TYR A 44 10.61 -5.77 10.57
CA TYR A 44 11.16 -4.67 9.77
C TYR A 44 10.09 -3.65 9.38
N LEU A 45 10.54 -2.41 9.18
CA LEU A 45 9.73 -1.30 8.71
C LEU A 45 10.34 -0.76 7.41
N PRO A 46 9.55 -0.52 6.37
CA PRO A 46 9.97 0.28 5.24
C PRO A 46 10.08 1.75 5.68
N LYS A 47 10.87 2.53 4.95
CA LYS A 47 10.81 3.99 5.09
C LYS A 47 9.36 4.44 4.92
N THR A 48 8.93 5.41 5.72
CA THR A 48 7.58 5.99 5.63
C THR A 48 7.72 7.49 5.36
N GLU A 49 7.05 7.98 4.35
CA GLU A 49 6.94 9.41 4.06
C GLU A 49 5.50 9.86 4.34
N GLN A 50 5.35 10.86 5.21
CA GLN A 50 4.06 11.24 5.78
C GLN A 50 3.41 10.01 6.46
N THR A 51 2.44 9.36 5.84
CA THR A 51 1.86 8.08 6.32
C THR A 51 2.00 6.96 5.29
N ILE A 52 2.75 7.20 4.20
CA ILE A 52 2.87 6.26 3.09
C ILE A 52 4.10 5.40 3.31
N PRO A 53 3.96 4.08 3.58
CA PRO A 53 5.08 3.17 3.67
C PRO A 53 5.64 2.89 2.27
N LEU A 54 6.95 3.13 2.09
CA LEU A 54 7.64 2.99 0.80
C LEU A 54 8.21 1.58 0.65
N PHE A 55 7.32 0.59 0.62
CA PHE A 55 7.67 -0.81 0.33
C PHE A 55 7.78 -1.09 -1.17
N TYR A 56 7.60 -0.10 -2.01
CA TYR A 56 7.56 -0.21 -3.47
C TYR A 56 8.45 0.82 -4.15
N GLN A 57 8.88 0.50 -5.37
CA GLN A 57 9.53 1.44 -6.28
C GLN A 57 8.88 1.36 -7.65
N LYS A 58 8.70 2.52 -8.29
CA LYS A 58 8.19 2.57 -9.66
C LYS A 58 9.27 2.16 -10.64
N LEU A 59 8.96 1.23 -11.53
CA LEU A 59 9.86 0.78 -12.57
C LEU A 59 10.21 1.91 -13.55
N ASN A 60 11.49 2.05 -13.82
CA ASN A 60 12.03 2.93 -14.84
C ASN A 60 13.16 2.24 -15.62
N PRO A 61 12.84 1.24 -16.46
CA PRO A 61 13.86 0.42 -17.13
C PRO A 61 14.75 1.20 -18.10
N ALA A 62 14.37 2.42 -18.48
CA ALA A 62 15.23 3.30 -19.27
C ALA A 62 16.35 3.94 -18.45
N LYS A 63 16.28 3.89 -17.11
CA LYS A 63 17.21 4.58 -16.21
C LYS A 63 17.93 3.64 -15.24
N GLN A 64 17.30 2.53 -14.86
CA GLN A 64 17.86 1.58 -13.90
C GLN A 64 17.28 0.18 -14.08
N ASP A 65 18.07 -0.80 -13.73
CA ASP A 65 17.78 -2.25 -13.67
C ASP A 65 18.01 -2.82 -12.27
N ILE A 66 18.47 -1.99 -11.33
CA ILE A 66 18.68 -2.36 -9.93
C ILE A 66 17.74 -1.54 -9.07
N TYR A 67 16.98 -2.23 -8.20
CA TYR A 67 16.01 -1.64 -7.30
C TYR A 67 16.31 -2.12 -5.88
N ASP A 68 17.00 -1.28 -5.10
CA ASP A 68 17.36 -1.56 -3.72
C ASP A 68 16.31 -1.01 -2.77
N PHE A 69 15.98 -1.77 -1.72
CA PHE A 69 15.04 -1.37 -0.68
C PHE A 69 15.74 -1.18 0.65
N GLU A 70 15.36 -0.14 1.37
CA GLU A 70 15.83 0.09 2.72
C GLU A 70 14.78 -0.39 3.73
N LEU A 71 15.19 -1.31 4.60
CA LEU A 71 14.38 -1.81 5.70
C LEU A 71 15.08 -1.51 7.03
N VAL A 72 14.36 -0.96 7.98
CA VAL A 72 14.85 -0.68 9.33
C VAL A 72 14.30 -1.72 10.28
N ARG A 73 15.13 -2.23 11.20
CA ARG A 73 14.64 -3.12 12.27
C ARG A 73 13.55 -2.43 13.07
N ASN A 74 12.39 -3.11 13.21
CA ASN A 74 11.33 -2.61 14.06
C ASN A 74 11.72 -2.79 15.53
N PRO A 75 11.82 -1.72 16.33
CA PRO A 75 12.13 -1.83 17.75
C PRO A 75 10.94 -2.30 18.59
N GLN A 76 9.73 -2.31 18.01
CA GLN A 76 8.50 -2.64 18.73
C GLN A 76 8.16 -4.12 18.63
N ASN A 77 7.41 -4.62 19.61
CA ASN A 77 6.86 -5.96 19.55
C ASN A 77 5.68 -6.01 18.56
N GLU A 78 5.84 -6.77 17.48
CA GLU A 78 4.82 -6.94 16.45
C GLU A 78 3.82 -8.07 16.76
N ILE A 79 4.06 -8.95 17.72
CA ILE A 79 3.13 -10.04 18.07
C ILE A 79 1.81 -9.48 18.62
N ASN A 80 1.91 -8.42 19.43
CA ASN A 80 0.77 -7.71 20.00
C ASN A 80 0.66 -6.30 19.41
N HIS A 81 0.57 -6.20 18.10
CA HIS A 81 0.39 -4.94 17.40
C HIS A 81 -1.05 -4.42 17.50
N LEU A 82 -1.21 -3.14 17.24
CA LEU A 82 -2.49 -2.47 17.08
C LEU A 82 -2.59 -1.94 15.65
N PHE A 83 -3.71 -2.14 15.00
CA PHE A 83 -3.97 -1.48 13.73
C PHE A 83 -5.34 -0.79 13.72
N LEU A 84 -5.36 0.39 13.12
CA LEU A 84 -6.58 1.12 12.85
C LEU A 84 -7.10 0.70 11.48
N VAL A 85 -8.39 0.46 11.38
CA VAL A 85 -9.05 0.21 10.09
C VAL A 85 -10.03 1.34 9.85
N GLN A 86 -9.94 1.93 8.69
CA GLN A 86 -10.93 2.90 8.20
C GLN A 86 -11.32 2.56 6.77
N ALA A 87 -12.45 3.07 6.34
CA ALA A 87 -12.96 3.01 4.98
C ALA A 87 -13.80 4.25 4.72
N ASP A 88 -14.01 4.56 3.46
CA ASP A 88 -15.03 5.52 3.03
C ASP A 88 -14.86 6.92 3.65
N ALA A 89 -13.64 7.43 3.74
CA ALA A 89 -13.42 8.83 4.11
C ALA A 89 -14.09 9.78 3.09
N GLN A 90 -14.10 9.38 1.84
CA GLN A 90 -14.82 9.95 0.68
C GLN A 90 -14.83 11.48 0.66
N VAL A 91 -13.70 12.11 0.94
CA VAL A 91 -13.62 13.58 0.92
C VAL A 91 -13.88 14.10 -0.50
N THR A 92 -14.82 15.02 -0.64
CA THR A 92 -15.23 15.64 -1.90
C THR A 92 -14.87 17.12 -1.99
N SER A 93 -14.46 17.70 -0.86
CA SER A 93 -14.12 19.12 -0.72
C SER A 93 -13.06 19.34 0.34
N GLU A 94 -12.42 20.51 0.33
CA GLU A 94 -11.50 20.92 1.41
C GLU A 94 -12.23 21.06 2.77
N ASP A 95 -13.52 21.28 2.80
CA ASP A 95 -14.28 21.32 4.05
C ASP A 95 -14.49 19.92 4.62
N ASP A 96 -14.64 18.89 3.77
CA ASP A 96 -14.66 17.50 4.21
C ASP A 96 -13.29 17.10 4.78
N VAL A 97 -12.18 17.52 4.14
CA VAL A 97 -10.83 17.29 4.68
C VAL A 97 -10.66 17.92 6.07
N LYS A 98 -11.19 19.13 6.29
CA LYS A 98 -11.17 19.76 7.62
C LYS A 98 -12.07 19.03 8.63
N ALA A 99 -13.20 18.48 8.20
CA ALA A 99 -14.06 17.67 9.05
C ALA A 99 -13.36 16.36 9.43
N TYR A 100 -12.70 15.72 8.47
CA TYR A 100 -11.91 14.53 8.67
C TYR A 100 -10.75 14.76 9.66
N ALA A 101 -10.11 15.93 9.63
CA ALA A 101 -9.07 16.29 10.59
C ALA A 101 -9.53 16.20 12.06
N LYS A 102 -10.79 16.53 12.33
CA LYS A 102 -11.36 16.40 13.69
C LYS A 102 -11.52 14.94 14.12
N TYR A 103 -11.96 14.09 13.19
CA TYR A 103 -12.06 12.66 13.43
C TYR A 103 -10.66 12.04 13.70
N LEU A 104 -9.64 12.45 12.95
CA LEU A 104 -8.27 12.00 13.17
C LEU A 104 -7.72 12.38 14.55
N GLN A 105 -8.20 13.48 15.12
CA GLN A 105 -7.81 13.88 16.48
C GLN A 105 -8.23 12.83 17.52
N ASP A 106 -9.46 12.32 17.43
CA ASP A 106 -9.95 11.27 18.32
C ASP A 106 -9.16 9.97 18.12
N MET A 107 -8.85 9.61 16.87
CA MET A 107 -8.00 8.46 16.57
C MET A 107 -6.59 8.62 17.17
N LYS A 108 -5.99 9.80 17.03
CA LYS A 108 -4.66 10.11 17.59
C LYS A 108 -4.67 9.99 19.11
N GLU A 109 -5.71 10.46 19.77
CA GLU A 109 -5.85 10.32 21.22
C GLU A 109 -5.99 8.86 21.65
N TYR A 110 -6.74 8.07 20.89
CA TYR A 110 -6.92 6.64 21.14
C TYR A 110 -5.61 5.86 21.03
N ILE A 111 -4.78 6.12 20.02
CA ILE A 111 -3.52 5.38 19.82
C ILE A 111 -2.37 5.86 20.71
N ARG A 112 -2.42 7.09 21.22
CA ARG A 112 -1.35 7.71 22.03
C ARG A 112 -0.80 6.82 23.14
N PRO A 113 -1.61 6.10 23.95
CA PRO A 113 -1.10 5.23 25.02
C PRO A 113 -0.27 4.05 24.53
N TYR A 114 -0.38 3.68 23.25
CA TYR A 114 0.26 2.53 22.64
C TYR A 114 1.55 2.89 21.88
N MET A 115 1.67 4.17 21.46
CA MET A 115 2.83 4.67 20.73
C MET A 115 4.12 4.43 21.50
N GLY A 116 5.12 3.88 20.82
CA GLY A 116 6.42 3.51 21.40
C GLY A 116 6.41 2.23 22.30
N LYS A 117 5.25 1.61 22.53
CA LYS A 117 5.10 0.38 23.31
C LYS A 117 4.72 -0.83 22.46
N LYS A 118 4.04 -0.59 21.37
CA LYS A 118 3.60 -1.58 20.39
C LYS A 118 3.80 -1.03 18.99
N GLU A 119 3.89 -1.94 18.04
CA GLU A 119 3.69 -1.56 16.65
C GLU A 119 2.27 -1.05 16.45
N VAL A 120 2.15 0.14 15.85
CA VAL A 120 0.86 0.75 15.50
C VAL A 120 0.90 1.16 14.05
N PHE A 121 -0.09 0.73 13.27
CA PHE A 121 -0.24 1.09 11.87
C PHE A 121 -1.71 1.24 11.49
N GLY A 122 -1.99 1.76 10.30
CA GLY A 122 -3.34 1.87 9.77
C GLY A 122 -3.55 1.05 8.50
N ILE A 123 -4.81 0.69 8.25
CA ILE A 123 -5.29 0.15 6.98
C ILE A 123 -6.47 1.01 6.56
N ASP A 124 -6.40 1.55 5.35
CA ASP A 124 -7.46 2.30 4.71
C ASP A 124 -8.05 1.43 3.59
N CYS A 125 -9.31 1.05 3.72
CA CYS A 125 -9.96 0.09 2.83
C CYS A 125 -10.54 0.74 1.56
N GLY A 126 -10.08 1.93 1.20
CA GLY A 126 -10.46 2.61 -0.02
C GLY A 126 -11.58 3.63 0.14
N ASP A 127 -12.00 4.17 -0.99
CA ASP A 127 -12.90 5.32 -1.10
C ASP A 127 -12.36 6.52 -0.27
N ILE A 128 -11.07 6.80 -0.48
CA ILE A 128 -10.34 7.87 0.21
C ILE A 128 -10.91 9.23 -0.21
N VAL A 129 -11.16 9.39 -1.51
CA VAL A 129 -11.79 10.58 -2.08
C VAL A 129 -13.10 10.20 -2.75
N GLY A 130 -14.04 11.15 -2.86
CA GLY A 130 -15.30 10.98 -3.59
C GLY A 130 -15.17 11.46 -5.03
N ASP A 131 -14.55 10.67 -5.92
CA ASP A 131 -14.32 10.99 -7.34
C ASP A 131 -13.46 12.26 -7.57
N THR A 132 -12.73 12.71 -6.56
CA THR A 132 -11.98 13.97 -6.60
C THR A 132 -10.51 13.75 -6.23
N PRO A 133 -9.72 13.07 -7.08
CA PRO A 133 -8.32 12.71 -6.76
C PRO A 133 -7.39 13.93 -6.58
N SER A 134 -7.80 15.13 -6.97
CA SER A 134 -7.07 16.36 -6.66
C SER A 134 -7.00 16.68 -5.15
N LEU A 135 -7.82 16.02 -4.32
CA LEU A 135 -7.80 16.14 -2.86
C LEU A 135 -6.79 15.20 -2.18
N TYR A 136 -6.17 14.26 -2.90
CA TYR A 136 -5.16 13.38 -2.29
C TYR A 136 -4.05 14.15 -1.55
N PRO A 137 -3.46 15.25 -2.09
CA PRO A 137 -2.46 15.99 -1.33
C PRO A 137 -2.98 16.52 0.00
N SER A 138 -4.14 17.17 0.03
CA SER A 138 -4.75 17.70 1.27
C SER A 138 -5.12 16.59 2.24
N TYR A 139 -5.63 15.45 1.74
CA TYR A 139 -5.91 14.26 2.55
C TYR A 139 -4.62 13.71 3.18
N ILE A 140 -3.56 13.51 2.38
CA ILE A 140 -2.28 12.98 2.85
C ILE A 140 -1.67 13.88 3.93
N ASP A 141 -1.65 15.19 3.71
CA ASP A 141 -1.16 16.16 4.69
C ASP A 141 -1.95 16.07 6.00
N THR A 142 -3.26 15.96 5.91
CA THR A 142 -4.15 15.90 7.08
C THR A 142 -3.95 14.59 7.86
N VAL A 143 -3.94 13.45 7.18
CA VAL A 143 -3.79 12.14 7.84
C VAL A 143 -2.37 11.93 8.40
N SER A 144 -1.38 12.69 7.92
CA SER A 144 -0.01 12.66 8.43
C SER A 144 0.08 13.03 9.91
N SER A 145 -0.93 13.71 10.43
CA SER A 145 -1.04 14.01 11.86
C SER A 145 -1.09 12.78 12.78
N LEU A 146 -1.46 11.60 12.27
CA LEU A 146 -1.46 10.33 13.02
C LEU A 146 -0.05 9.81 13.32
N GLU A 147 0.96 10.18 12.51
CA GLU A 147 2.37 9.79 12.69
C GLU A 147 2.59 8.26 12.69
N ILE A 148 1.75 7.51 11.99
CA ILE A 148 1.85 6.05 11.81
C ILE A 148 1.85 5.71 10.31
N PRO A 149 2.45 4.58 9.90
CA PRO A 149 2.29 4.10 8.54
C PRO A 149 0.84 3.65 8.30
N ILE A 150 0.29 4.01 7.15
CA ILE A 150 -1.05 3.60 6.73
C ILE A 150 -0.96 2.94 5.36
N TYR A 151 -1.38 1.69 5.29
CA TYR A 151 -1.51 0.89 4.08
C TYR A 151 -2.88 1.14 3.46
N ARG A 152 -2.95 1.28 2.14
CA ARG A 152 -4.17 1.73 1.47
C ARG A 152 -4.60 0.76 0.38
N ALA A 153 -5.86 0.35 0.43
CA ALA A 153 -6.54 -0.25 -0.70
C ALA A 153 -7.16 0.85 -1.58
N ILE A 154 -7.39 0.53 -2.84
CA ILE A 154 -8.16 1.38 -3.73
C ILE A 154 -9.65 1.06 -3.56
N GLY A 155 -10.51 2.09 -3.55
CA GLY A 155 -11.95 1.94 -3.65
C GLY A 155 -12.47 2.37 -5.03
N ASN A 156 -13.76 2.22 -5.26
CA ASN A 156 -14.36 2.60 -6.55
C ASN A 156 -14.35 4.12 -6.77
N HIS A 157 -14.46 4.93 -5.74
CA HIS A 157 -14.37 6.38 -5.84
C HIS A 157 -12.94 6.93 -6.01
N ASP A 158 -11.93 6.09 -5.81
CA ASP A 158 -10.53 6.42 -6.07
C ASP A 158 -10.14 6.19 -7.54
N MET A 159 -11.01 5.56 -8.32
CA MET A 159 -10.76 5.26 -9.74
C MET A 159 -10.95 6.49 -10.63
N THR A 160 -10.22 6.50 -11.73
CA THR A 160 -10.34 7.51 -12.79
C THR A 160 -11.23 6.97 -13.92
N TYR A 161 -12.51 7.30 -13.89
CA TYR A 161 -13.51 6.83 -14.88
C TYR A 161 -13.33 7.37 -16.30
N GLY A 162 -12.45 8.33 -16.49
CA GLY A 162 -12.05 8.80 -17.82
C GLY A 162 -11.09 7.89 -18.58
N GLY A 163 -10.57 6.85 -17.92
CA GLY A 163 -9.70 5.84 -18.50
C GLY A 163 -10.44 4.94 -19.49
N ARG A 164 -9.69 4.35 -20.42
CA ARG A 164 -10.25 3.43 -21.43
C ARG A 164 -10.16 1.96 -21.01
N THR A 165 -9.33 1.65 -20.03
CA THR A 165 -9.07 0.28 -19.58
C THR A 165 -8.96 0.25 -18.06
N PHE A 166 -9.07 -0.95 -17.51
CA PHE A 166 -8.87 -1.18 -16.08
C PHE A 166 -7.52 -0.64 -15.59
N GLU A 167 -6.44 -0.85 -16.32
CA GLU A 167 -5.10 -0.37 -15.94
C GLU A 167 -5.00 1.15 -15.89
N TYR A 168 -5.83 1.88 -16.60
CA TYR A 168 -5.89 3.34 -16.54
C TYR A 168 -6.71 3.85 -15.36
N SER A 169 -7.69 3.08 -14.91
CA SER A 169 -8.61 3.51 -13.84
C SER A 169 -7.91 3.75 -12.52
N TYR A 170 -6.86 2.99 -12.20
CA TYR A 170 -6.13 3.08 -10.93
C TYR A 170 -4.81 3.86 -10.99
N ARG A 171 -4.40 4.39 -12.15
CA ARG A 171 -3.09 5.09 -12.30
C ARG A 171 -2.93 6.32 -11.43
N THR A 172 -3.99 7.06 -11.21
CA THR A 172 -3.92 8.24 -10.33
C THR A 172 -3.69 7.81 -8.89
N PHE A 173 -4.44 6.83 -8.39
CA PHE A 173 -4.22 6.25 -7.07
C PHE A 173 -2.78 5.74 -6.91
N GLU A 174 -2.28 4.95 -7.84
CA GLU A 174 -0.92 4.42 -7.81
C GLU A 174 0.18 5.48 -7.83
N SER A 175 -0.10 6.65 -8.39
CA SER A 175 0.88 7.74 -8.38
C SER A 175 1.12 8.33 -7.00
N TYR A 176 0.16 8.15 -6.07
CA TYR A 176 0.23 8.59 -4.70
C TYR A 176 0.58 7.46 -3.72
N PHE A 177 0.00 6.28 -3.89
CA PHE A 177 -0.01 5.24 -2.88
C PHE A 177 0.70 3.94 -3.28
N GLY A 178 1.14 3.82 -4.54
CA GLY A 178 1.83 2.63 -5.05
C GLY A 178 0.88 1.52 -5.53
N PRO A 179 1.31 0.24 -5.50
CA PRO A 179 0.56 -0.87 -6.06
C PRO A 179 -0.81 -1.06 -5.41
N ILE A 180 -1.79 -1.52 -6.20
CA ILE A 180 -3.19 -1.71 -5.76
C ILE A 180 -3.45 -3.05 -5.08
N TYR A 181 -2.52 -3.98 -5.15
CA TYR A 181 -2.51 -5.21 -4.37
C TYR A 181 -1.10 -5.52 -3.91
N TYR A 182 -0.98 -5.99 -2.68
CA TYR A 182 0.30 -6.27 -2.02
C TYR A 182 0.07 -6.96 -0.67
N SER A 183 1.15 -7.40 -0.05
CA SER A 183 1.12 -8.01 1.27
C SER A 183 2.14 -7.40 2.23
N LEU A 184 1.96 -7.65 3.52
CA LEU A 184 2.90 -7.30 4.58
C LEU A 184 2.75 -8.27 5.76
N ASN A 185 3.83 -8.43 6.51
CA ASN A 185 3.87 -9.30 7.68
C ASN A 185 4.05 -8.48 8.96
N LYS A 186 3.26 -8.79 9.98
CA LYS A 186 3.38 -8.20 11.32
C LYS A 186 3.22 -9.29 12.38
N GLY A 187 4.32 -9.59 13.08
CA GLY A 187 4.34 -10.70 14.02
C GLY A 187 4.02 -12.03 13.34
N ASN A 188 2.91 -12.66 13.76
CA ASN A 188 2.42 -13.93 13.20
C ASN A 188 1.30 -13.73 12.19
N ALA A 189 1.01 -12.50 11.79
CA ALA A 189 -0.06 -12.20 10.84
C ALA A 189 0.51 -11.82 9.47
N HIS A 190 -0.07 -12.38 8.43
CA HIS A 190 0.15 -12.00 7.04
C HIS A 190 -1.08 -11.22 6.57
N TYR A 191 -0.88 -9.95 6.24
CA TYR A 191 -1.92 -9.05 5.76
C TYR A 191 -1.84 -8.95 4.25
N ILE A 192 -2.99 -9.05 3.59
CA ILE A 192 -3.09 -8.98 2.14
C ILE A 192 -4.10 -7.89 1.80
N VAL A 193 -3.66 -6.96 0.98
CA VAL A 193 -4.51 -5.91 0.38
C VAL A 193 -4.77 -6.30 -1.06
N LEU A 194 -6.04 -6.30 -1.45
CA LEU A 194 -6.49 -6.67 -2.80
C LEU A 194 -7.36 -5.56 -3.39
N ASP A 195 -7.28 -5.38 -4.69
CA ASP A 195 -8.26 -4.60 -5.46
C ASP A 195 -9.41 -5.51 -5.91
N ASN A 196 -10.62 -5.18 -5.49
CA ASN A 196 -11.85 -5.84 -5.95
C ASN A 196 -12.77 -4.89 -6.73
N CYS A 197 -12.30 -3.72 -7.10
CA CYS A 197 -13.02 -2.71 -7.88
C CYS A 197 -12.61 -2.77 -9.35
N PHE A 198 -13.07 -3.78 -10.07
CA PHE A 198 -12.69 -3.98 -11.47
C PHE A 198 -13.44 -3.04 -12.41
N TYR A 199 -12.73 -2.08 -12.99
CA TYR A 199 -13.29 -1.15 -13.97
C TYR A 199 -13.66 -1.86 -15.27
N VAL A 200 -14.91 -1.72 -15.70
CA VAL A 200 -15.44 -2.31 -16.94
C VAL A 200 -15.39 -1.31 -18.07
N ASN A 201 -16.11 -0.20 -17.95
CA ASN A 201 -16.15 0.88 -18.91
C ASN A 201 -16.88 2.10 -18.31
N ARG A 202 -16.98 3.18 -19.08
CA ARG A 202 -17.60 4.43 -18.65
C ARG A 202 -19.08 4.28 -18.27
N ASP A 203 -19.82 3.41 -18.96
CA ASP A 203 -21.28 3.30 -18.79
C ASP A 203 -21.64 2.39 -17.59
N TYR A 204 -20.92 1.27 -17.43
CA TYR A 204 -21.13 0.31 -16.36
C TYR A 204 -20.21 0.56 -15.16
N GLN A 205 -19.23 1.46 -15.31
CA GLN A 205 -18.23 1.82 -14.30
C GLN A 205 -17.41 0.61 -13.84
N TYR A 206 -17.80 -0.07 -12.77
CA TYR A 206 -17.05 -1.18 -12.20
C TYR A 206 -17.97 -2.32 -11.77
N ILE A 207 -17.35 -3.47 -11.50
CA ILE A 207 -17.97 -4.63 -10.86
C ILE A 207 -17.08 -5.07 -9.69
N GLY A 208 -17.68 -5.75 -8.71
CA GLY A 208 -16.93 -6.44 -7.64
C GLY A 208 -16.27 -7.69 -8.20
N TYR A 209 -14.98 -7.60 -8.56
CA TYR A 209 -14.24 -8.70 -9.17
C TYR A 209 -12.74 -8.58 -8.92
N ILE A 210 -12.10 -9.67 -8.54
CA ILE A 210 -10.64 -9.78 -8.47
C ILE A 210 -10.17 -10.49 -9.73
N ASP A 211 -9.25 -9.90 -10.47
CA ASP A 211 -8.81 -10.43 -11.75
C ASP A 211 -7.86 -11.64 -11.61
N GLU A 212 -7.73 -12.40 -12.68
CA GLU A 212 -6.90 -13.60 -12.74
C GLU A 212 -5.43 -13.33 -12.41
N ARG A 213 -4.92 -12.18 -12.81
CA ARG A 213 -3.54 -11.79 -12.53
C ARG A 213 -3.31 -11.59 -11.02
N THR A 214 -4.26 -10.95 -10.34
CA THR A 214 -4.22 -10.75 -8.89
C THR A 214 -4.30 -12.10 -8.16
N PHE A 215 -5.13 -13.04 -8.61
CA PHE A 215 -5.19 -14.39 -8.05
C PHE A 215 -3.89 -15.16 -8.24
N GLN A 216 -3.29 -15.12 -9.42
CA GLN A 216 -2.01 -15.79 -9.69
C GLN A 216 -0.87 -15.22 -8.84
N TRP A 217 -0.85 -13.90 -8.64
CA TRP A 217 0.07 -13.28 -7.71
C TRP A 217 -0.18 -13.75 -6.27
N LEU A 218 -1.44 -13.75 -5.81
CA LEU A 218 -1.83 -14.17 -4.47
C LEU A 218 -1.41 -15.62 -4.17
N GLU A 219 -1.60 -16.54 -5.11
CA GLU A 219 -1.15 -17.93 -4.97
C GLU A 219 0.37 -18.02 -4.76
N LYS A 220 1.15 -17.21 -5.48
CA LYS A 220 2.61 -17.16 -5.32
C LYS A 220 3.00 -16.54 -3.98
N ASP A 221 2.38 -15.43 -3.60
CA ASP A 221 2.64 -14.75 -2.33
C ASP A 221 2.39 -15.68 -1.13
N LEU A 222 1.27 -16.40 -1.16
CA LEU A 222 0.88 -17.38 -0.12
C LEU A 222 1.75 -18.65 -0.11
N SER A 223 2.59 -18.87 -1.10
CA SER A 223 3.48 -20.04 -1.16
C SER A 223 4.77 -19.87 -0.37
N TYR A 224 5.05 -18.66 0.10
CA TYR A 224 6.20 -18.29 0.91
C TYR A 224 5.83 -18.04 2.38
#